data_255a2acd7fb8b6da4adf6f66d99c24f3
#
_entry.id   255a2acd7fb8b6da4adf6f66d99c24f3
#
_cell.length_a   1.000
_cell.length_b   1.000
_cell.length_c   1.000
_cell.angle_alpha   90.00
_cell.angle_beta   90.00
_cell.angle_gamma   90.00
#
_symmetry.space_group_name_H-M   'P 1'
#
loop_
_entity.id
_entity.type
_entity.pdbx_description
1 polymer ?
#
loop_
_entity_poly.entity_id
_entity_poly.type
_entity_poly.pdbx_seq_one_letter_code
_entity_poly.pdbx_strand_id
1 'polypeptide(L)' 'MKKVVNIEKTDSNFKDYILFDIETTGLNRTKDFMYMFGICEKKGKNLIYSQYYIEDESEEKELILKVNELLNTKKVI' A
#
# COMPACT_ATOMS: atom_id res chain seq x y z
N MET A 1 -13.45 3.24 -1.59
CA MET A 1 -12.01 3.18 -1.34
C MET A 1 -11.35 4.45 -1.84
N LYS A 2 -10.49 5.04 -1.05
CA LYS A 2 -9.77 6.27 -1.39
C LYS A 2 -8.32 5.97 -1.69
N LYS A 3 -7.71 6.79 -2.55
CA LYS A 3 -6.30 6.69 -2.92
C LYS A 3 -5.61 8.04 -2.72
N VAL A 4 -4.47 8.02 -2.04
CA VAL A 4 -3.60 9.18 -1.88
C VAL A 4 -2.23 8.84 -2.44
N VAL A 5 -1.65 9.75 -3.23
CA VAL A 5 -0.33 9.55 -3.83
C VAL A 5 0.55 10.75 -3.49
N ASN A 6 1.74 10.48 -2.97
CA ASN A 6 2.78 11.48 -2.73
C ASN A 6 4.03 11.09 -3.49
N ILE A 7 4.67 12.07 -4.12
CA ILE A 7 5.92 11.86 -4.87
C ILE A 7 6.98 12.78 -4.31
N GLU A 8 8.12 12.20 -3.92
CA GLU A 8 9.27 12.95 -3.41
C GLU A 8 10.52 12.59 -4.20
N LYS A 9 11.47 13.53 -4.23
CA LYS A 9 12.79 13.28 -4.82
C LYS A 9 13.71 12.69 -3.77
N THR A 10 14.59 11.77 -4.19
CA THR A 10 15.62 11.20 -3.33
C THR A 10 16.98 11.24 -4.03
N ASP A 11 18.03 11.39 -3.24
CA ASP A 11 19.41 11.28 -3.74
C ASP A 11 19.98 9.87 -3.57
N SER A 12 19.15 8.93 -3.14
CA SER A 12 19.56 7.55 -2.94
C SER A 12 20.03 6.90 -4.23
N ASN A 13 21.18 6.22 -4.17
CA ASN A 13 21.73 5.43 -5.28
C ASN A 13 21.35 3.96 -5.18
N PHE A 14 20.50 3.58 -4.24
CA PHE A 14 20.03 2.21 -4.14
C PHE A 14 19.23 1.82 -5.38
N LYS A 15 19.22 0.52 -5.67
CA LYS A 15 18.41 -0.03 -6.74
C LYS A 15 16.93 0.27 -6.50
N ASP A 16 16.15 0.28 -7.56
CA ASP A 16 14.71 0.42 -7.45
C ASP A 16 14.14 -0.69 -6.57
N TYR A 17 13.17 -0.34 -5.74
CA TYR A 17 12.55 -1.28 -4.83
C TYR A 17 11.09 -0.93 -4.59
N ILE A 18 10.36 -1.88 -4.02
CA ILE A 18 8.98 -1.70 -3.61
C ILE A 18 8.84 -2.21 -2.19
N LEU A 19 8.29 -1.36 -1.33
CA LEU A 19 7.96 -1.69 0.06
C LEU A 19 6.46 -1.52 0.24
N PHE A 20 5.87 -2.33 1.12
CA PHE A 20 4.46 -2.18 1.44
C PHE A 20 4.22 -2.21 2.94
N ASP A 21 3.09 -1.65 3.36
CA ASP A 21 2.65 -1.61 4.74
C ASP A 21 1.15 -1.81 4.81
N ILE A 22 0.69 -2.46 5.87
CA ILE A 22 -0.71 -2.74 6.11
C ILE A 22 -1.10 -2.23 7.49
N GLU A 23 -2.22 -1.53 7.58
CA GLU A 23 -2.79 -1.10 8.85
C GLU A 23 -4.13 -1.79 9.06
N THR A 24 -4.33 -2.29 10.27
CA THR A 24 -5.56 -2.94 10.68
C THR A 24 -6.15 -2.26 11.90
N THR A 25 -7.43 -2.50 12.18
CA THR A 25 -8.06 -1.98 13.39
C THR A 25 -7.59 -2.69 14.66
N GLY A 26 -6.99 -3.89 14.50
CA GLY A 26 -6.45 -4.68 15.60
C GLY A 26 -6.01 -6.06 15.12
N LEU A 27 -5.81 -6.98 16.04
CA LEU A 27 -5.27 -8.31 15.75
C LEU A 27 -6.32 -9.43 15.79
N ASN A 28 -7.58 -9.12 16.05
CA ASN A 28 -8.64 -10.12 16.14
C ASN A 28 -9.22 -10.39 14.75
N ARG A 29 -9.03 -11.61 14.24
CA ARG A 29 -9.44 -12.00 12.89
C ARG A 29 -10.95 -11.94 12.64
N THR A 30 -11.77 -12.00 13.69
CA THR A 30 -13.23 -12.00 13.55
C THR A 30 -13.85 -10.62 13.73
N LYS A 31 -13.14 -9.69 14.38
CA LYS A 31 -13.66 -8.35 14.70
C LYS A 31 -12.93 -7.24 13.96
N ASP A 32 -11.66 -7.46 13.66
CA ASP A 32 -10.81 -6.43 13.10
C ASP A 32 -10.67 -6.61 11.60
N PHE A 33 -10.43 -5.50 10.90
CA PHE A 33 -10.28 -5.50 9.45
C PHE A 33 -9.14 -4.60 9.01
N MET A 34 -8.62 -4.87 7.83
CA MET A 34 -7.61 -4.02 7.20
C MET A 34 -8.28 -2.76 6.67
N TYR A 35 -7.79 -1.60 7.06
CA TYR A 35 -8.35 -0.33 6.60
C TYR A 35 -7.41 0.48 5.71
N MET A 36 -6.14 0.14 5.67
CA MET A 36 -5.17 0.84 4.82
C MET A 36 -4.10 -0.13 4.30
N PHE A 37 -3.73 0.07 3.04
CA PHE A 37 -2.56 -0.54 2.42
C PHE A 37 -1.72 0.56 1.80
N GLY A 38 -0.45 0.64 2.20
CA GLY A 38 0.51 1.58 1.65
C GLY A 38 1.55 0.86 0.80
N ILE A 39 1.94 1.46 -0.31
CA ILE A 39 3.01 0.95 -1.14
C ILE A 39 3.96 2.10 -1.48
N CYS A 40 5.25 1.89 -1.25
CA CYS A 40 6.30 2.85 -1.57
C CYS A 40 7.16 2.26 -2.67
N GLU A 41 7.28 2.98 -3.78
CA GLU A 41 8.09 2.57 -4.92
C GLU A 41 9.23 3.56 -5.10
N LYS A 42 10.47 3.05 -5.11
CA LYS A 42 11.62 3.85 -5.54
C LYS A 42 11.87 3.55 -7.00
N LYS A 43 11.75 4.59 -7.84
CA LYS A 43 12.04 4.51 -9.27
C LYS A 43 13.04 5.62 -9.63
N GLY A 44 14.28 5.25 -9.86
CA GLY A 44 15.34 6.21 -10.09
C GLY A 44 15.50 7.14 -8.90
N LYS A 45 15.26 8.43 -9.09
CA LYS A 45 15.33 9.44 -8.02
C LYS A 45 13.97 9.85 -7.47
N ASN A 46 12.92 9.09 -7.78
CA ASN A 46 11.59 9.34 -7.29
C ASN A 46 11.20 8.32 -6.23
N LEU A 47 10.61 8.80 -5.14
CA LEU A 47 9.90 7.98 -4.17
C LEU A 47 8.42 8.23 -4.37
N ILE A 48 7.69 7.20 -4.76
CA ILE A 48 6.26 7.28 -5.01
C ILE A 48 5.56 6.50 -3.91
N TYR A 49 4.83 7.21 -3.06
CA TYR A 49 4.10 6.60 -1.95
C TYR A 49 2.61 6.66 -2.24
N SER A 50 2.00 5.49 -2.36
CA SER A 50 0.56 5.36 -2.64
C SER A 50 -0.11 4.71 -1.46
N GLN A 51 -1.21 5.30 -0.97
CA GLN A 51 -2.01 4.75 0.10
C GLN A 51 -3.43 4.50 -0.40
N TYR A 52 -3.93 3.30 -0.12
CA TYR A 52 -5.31 2.90 -0.41
C TYR A 52 -5.97 2.65 0.93
N TYR A 53 -7.09 3.32 1.20
CA TYR A 53 -7.76 3.17 2.47
C TYR A 53 -9.27 3.21 2.34
N ILE A 54 -9.92 2.64 3.33
CA ILE A 54 -11.37 2.53 3.42
C ILE A 54 -11.84 3.13 4.73
N GLU A 55 -13.11 3.56 4.76
CA GLU A 55 -13.73 4.13 5.96
C GLU A 55 -14.73 3.16 6.59
N ASP A 56 -15.16 2.14 5.85
CA ASP A 56 -16.18 1.20 6.28
C ASP A 56 -15.72 -0.23 6.00
N GLU A 57 -15.95 -1.12 6.95
CA GLU A 57 -15.59 -2.53 6.84
C GLU A 57 -16.16 -3.19 5.58
N SER A 58 -17.33 -2.76 5.12
CA SER A 58 -17.94 -3.29 3.91
C SER A 58 -17.06 -3.13 2.65
N GLU A 59 -16.09 -2.22 2.68
CA GLU A 59 -15.15 -1.97 1.59
C GLU A 59 -13.89 -2.84 1.68
N GLU A 60 -13.70 -3.64 2.73
CA GLU A 60 -12.48 -4.42 2.92
C GLU A 60 -12.22 -5.37 1.77
N LYS A 61 -13.25 -6.01 1.23
CA LYS A 61 -13.10 -6.93 0.10
C LYS A 61 -12.50 -6.23 -1.11
N GLU A 62 -12.95 -5.01 -1.41
CA GLU A 62 -12.41 -4.20 -2.49
C GLU A 62 -10.93 -3.87 -2.25
N LEU A 63 -10.58 -3.50 -1.02
CA LEU A 63 -9.20 -3.20 -0.66
C LEU A 63 -8.31 -4.44 -0.81
N ILE A 64 -8.76 -5.60 -0.35
CA ILE A 64 -8.01 -6.86 -0.47
C ILE A 64 -7.79 -7.22 -1.94
N LEU A 65 -8.79 -7.05 -2.79
CA LEU A 65 -8.65 -7.31 -4.23
C LEU A 65 -7.61 -6.38 -4.85
N LYS A 66 -7.59 -5.10 -4.43
CA LYS A 66 -6.58 -4.15 -4.91
C LYS A 66 -5.19 -4.53 -4.45
N VAL A 67 -5.04 -4.96 -3.20
CA VAL A 67 -3.75 -5.43 -2.67
C VAL A 67 -3.24 -6.62 -3.49
N ASN A 68 -4.09 -7.60 -3.75
CA ASN A 68 -3.70 -8.77 -4.55
C ASN A 68 -3.27 -8.38 -5.96
N GLU A 69 -4.00 -7.46 -6.60
CA GLU A 69 -3.64 -6.94 -7.92
C GLU A 69 -2.25 -6.30 -7.89
N LEU A 70 -1.99 -5.43 -6.91
CA LEU A 70 -0.70 -4.74 -6.81
C LEU A 70 0.45 -5.70 -6.53
N LEU A 71 0.26 -6.66 -5.63
CA LEU A 71 1.31 -7.63 -5.29
C LEU A 71 1.60 -8.60 -6.44
N ASN A 72 0.61 -8.89 -7.30
CA ASN A 72 0.80 -9.75 -8.45
C ASN A 72 1.48 -9.05 -9.63
N THR A 73 1.33 -7.72 -9.73
CA THR A 73 1.86 -6.95 -10.84
C THR A 73 3.20 -6.28 -10.53
N LYS A 74 3.59 -6.20 -9.26
CA LYS A 74 4.80 -5.52 -8.81
C LYS A 74 5.75 -6.49 -8.12
N LYS A 75 7.05 -6.25 -8.33
CA LYS A 75 8.09 -7.04 -7.67
C LYS A 75 8.37 -6.43 -6.30
N VAL A 76 7.98 -7.13 -5.24
CA VAL A 76 8.14 -6.69 -3.85
C VAL A 76 9.45 -7.23 -3.28
N ILE A 77 10.11 -6.38 -2.52
CA ILE A 77 11.36 -6.72 -1.84
C ILE A 77 11.11 -6.81 -0.34
#